data_3dc3bef19fb2f8ac9553853e3678e9d2
#
_entry.id   3dc3bef19fb2f8ac9553853e3678e9d2
#
_cell.length_a   1.000
_cell.length_b   1.000
_cell.length_c   1.000
_cell.angle_alpha   90.00
_cell.angle_beta   90.00
_cell.angle_gamma   90.00
#
_symmetry.space_group_name_H-M   'P 1'
#
loop_
_entity.id
_entity.type
_entity.pdbx_description
1 polymer ?
#
loop_
_entity_poly.entity_id
_entity_poly.type
_entity_poly.pdbx_seq_one_letter_code
_entity_poly.pdbx_strand_id
1 'polypeptide(L)'
;MYQKLRNIDKLAINKQMALPLKFKSIKNRENYLVSKCNLEAVKLIENSKYWQDRKKTNSIPGAIVYGPKGSGKTHLCTIFKQNIDCEYLTSLTNKSLEQVTNGKNFILDDFVPGKDYPPEIVMHFVNQVTNKEGSILFLSRLSPFQMNWNISDLNSRIRSLVSSEIKSPDDVLLYLFLVKYSNEKKLFMSDKKLIYILERLNRSFDSVIKIIDRLDLYSLEIKKSITYKNIKFFLNELSEN
;
A
#
# COMPACT_ATOMS: atom_id res chain seq x y z
N MET A 1 -9.23 -25.46 4.07
CA MET A 1 -9.75 -24.09 3.99
C MET A 1 -10.89 -23.87 5.00
N TYR A 2 -11.94 -24.66 5.04
CA TYR A 2 -13.04 -24.59 6.01
C TYR A 2 -12.62 -24.71 7.50
N GLN A 3 -11.57 -25.47 7.82
CA GLN A 3 -11.09 -25.61 9.21
C GLN A 3 -10.37 -24.35 9.75
N LYS A 4 -9.74 -23.54 8.89
CA LYS A 4 -9.13 -22.27 9.31
C LYS A 4 -10.15 -21.18 9.61
N LEU A 5 -11.28 -21.17 8.90
CA LEU A 5 -12.37 -20.21 9.11
C LEU A 5 -13.26 -20.61 10.31
N ARG A 6 -13.42 -21.92 10.59
CA ARG A 6 -14.06 -22.39 11.85
C ARG A 6 -13.32 -21.96 13.11
N ASN A 7 -12.01 -21.70 12.99
CA ASN A 7 -11.24 -21.16 14.11
C ASN A 7 -11.49 -19.65 14.32
N ILE A 8 -11.92 -18.92 13.28
CA ILE A 8 -12.37 -17.52 13.42
C ILE A 8 -13.73 -17.49 14.13
N ASP A 9 -14.66 -18.38 13.78
CA ASP A 9 -15.96 -18.51 14.47
C ASP A 9 -15.81 -18.91 15.96
N LYS A 10 -14.88 -19.79 16.30
CA LYS A 10 -14.57 -20.14 17.69
C LYS A 10 -13.83 -19.05 18.46
N LEU A 11 -13.07 -18.20 17.78
CA LEU A 11 -12.38 -17.05 18.37
C LEU A 11 -13.34 -15.87 18.64
N ALA A 12 -14.42 -15.74 17.84
CA ALA A 12 -15.38 -14.64 17.96
C ALA A 12 -16.48 -14.86 19.02
N ILE A 13 -16.71 -16.11 19.48
CA ILE A 13 -17.88 -16.42 20.29
C ILE A 13 -17.59 -16.56 21.81
N ASN A 14 -16.34 -16.72 22.26
CA ASN A 14 -16.11 -17.07 23.67
C ASN A 14 -14.89 -16.46 24.37
N LYS A 15 -14.43 -15.31 24.00
CA LYS A 15 -13.59 -14.41 24.83
C LYS A 15 -13.25 -13.21 23.95
N GLN A 16 -13.38 -12.04 24.49
CA GLN A 16 -12.70 -10.83 24.08
C GLN A 16 -11.18 -11.12 24.12
N MET A 17 -10.69 -11.94 23.18
CA MET A 17 -9.27 -12.15 22.98
C MET A 17 -8.79 -10.92 22.22
N ALA A 18 -8.15 -10.03 22.96
CA ALA A 18 -7.23 -9.07 22.35
C ALA A 18 -6.30 -9.88 21.44
N LEU A 19 -6.56 -9.86 20.14
CA LEU A 19 -5.58 -10.30 19.13
C LEU A 19 -4.28 -9.58 19.48
N PRO A 20 -3.12 -10.28 19.56
CA PRO A 20 -1.85 -9.64 19.86
C PRO A 20 -1.32 -8.90 18.62
N LEU A 21 -2.16 -8.08 18.05
CA LEU A 21 -1.76 -7.02 17.14
C LEU A 21 -1.27 -5.91 18.06
N LYS A 22 0.04 -5.83 18.28
CA LYS A 22 0.67 -4.65 18.86
C LYS A 22 0.45 -3.49 17.91
N PHE A 23 -0.73 -2.87 18.00
CA PHE A 23 -0.96 -1.56 17.41
C PHE A 23 -0.06 -0.58 18.16
N LYS A 24 1.14 -0.35 17.68
CA LYS A 24 1.89 0.82 18.08
C LYS A 24 1.14 2.01 17.49
N SER A 25 0.37 2.71 18.32
CA SER A 25 -0.21 3.99 17.97
C SER A 25 0.94 4.98 17.79
N ILE A 26 1.36 5.20 16.58
CA ILE A 26 2.17 6.36 16.21
C ILE A 26 1.17 7.45 15.88
N LYS A 27 1.31 8.60 16.50
CA LYS A 27 0.32 9.68 16.62
C LYS A 27 -0.40 10.18 15.35
N ASN A 28 -0.14 9.63 14.17
CA ASN A 28 -0.83 9.94 12.90
C ASN A 28 -1.10 8.71 12.03
N ARG A 29 -1.08 7.51 12.60
CA ARG A 29 -1.20 6.23 11.91
C ARG A 29 -2.50 5.47 12.19
N GLU A 30 -3.50 6.11 12.76
CA GLU A 30 -4.74 5.46 13.23
C GLU A 30 -5.43 4.61 12.16
N ASN A 31 -5.07 4.84 10.90
CA ASN A 31 -5.73 4.21 9.75
C ASN A 31 -4.91 3.13 9.03
N TYR A 32 -3.63 2.95 9.32
CA TYR A 32 -2.82 1.93 8.65
C TYR A 32 -2.72 0.65 9.50
N LEU A 33 -3.33 -0.42 9.00
CA LEU A 33 -3.29 -1.72 9.65
C LEU A 33 -1.96 -2.43 9.34
N VAL A 34 -1.22 -2.78 10.39
CA VAL A 34 0.07 -3.48 10.27
C VAL A 34 -0.12 -4.96 10.56
N SER A 35 0.35 -5.81 9.67
CA SER A 35 0.40 -7.27 9.83
C SER A 35 1.73 -7.82 9.30
N LYS A 36 1.88 -9.14 9.32
CA LYS A 36 3.08 -9.79 8.79
C LYS A 36 3.35 -9.48 7.31
N CYS A 37 2.32 -9.15 6.54
CA CYS A 37 2.44 -8.88 5.10
C CYS A 37 3.08 -7.53 4.77
N ASN A 38 3.07 -6.56 5.69
CA ASN A 38 3.57 -5.20 5.46
C ASN A 38 4.51 -4.68 6.56
N LEU A 39 4.78 -5.47 7.60
CA LEU A 39 5.57 -5.06 8.76
C LEU A 39 6.96 -4.53 8.37
N GLU A 40 7.66 -5.23 7.47
CA GLU A 40 9.01 -4.85 7.07
C GLU A 40 9.02 -3.55 6.25
N ALA A 41 8.01 -3.34 5.39
CA ALA A 41 7.85 -2.08 4.67
C ALA A 41 7.56 -0.91 5.61
N VAL A 42 6.76 -1.14 6.64
CA VAL A 42 6.50 -0.15 7.69
C VAL A 42 7.80 0.20 8.42
N LYS A 43 8.57 -0.80 8.86
CA LYS A 43 9.86 -0.58 9.52
C LYS A 43 10.85 0.19 8.62
N LEU A 44 10.87 -0.12 7.32
CA LEU A 44 11.71 0.56 6.35
C LEU A 44 11.38 2.06 6.29
N ILE A 45 10.09 2.39 6.27
CA ILE A 45 9.62 3.78 6.25
C ILE A 45 9.90 4.49 7.58
N GLU A 46 9.71 3.82 8.72
CA GLU A 46 10.00 4.37 10.05
C GLU A 46 11.48 4.67 10.25
N ASN A 47 12.33 3.84 9.70
CA ASN A 47 13.78 3.98 9.78
C ASN A 47 14.36 4.75 8.58
N SER A 48 13.59 5.70 8.01
CA SER A 48 13.97 6.44 6.81
C SER A 48 15.34 7.12 6.90
N LYS A 49 15.74 7.60 8.06
CA LYS A 49 17.07 8.18 8.31
C LYS A 49 18.22 7.24 7.91
N TYR A 50 18.02 5.92 7.98
CA TYR A 50 19.06 4.95 7.64
C TYR A 50 19.39 4.94 6.13
N TRP A 51 18.35 4.91 5.27
CA TRP A 51 18.54 4.85 3.82
C TRP A 51 18.59 6.24 3.16
N GLN A 52 18.27 7.29 3.90
CA GLN A 52 18.50 8.68 3.49
C GLN A 52 19.93 9.13 3.72
N ASP A 53 20.68 8.46 4.61
CA ASP A 53 22.06 8.82 4.93
C ASP A 53 23.02 8.35 3.82
N ARG A 54 23.55 9.29 3.05
CA ARG A 54 24.51 9.04 1.97
C ARG A 54 25.78 8.30 2.42
N LYS A 55 26.19 8.48 3.68
CA LYS A 55 27.38 7.78 4.22
C LYS A 55 27.14 6.29 4.41
N LYS A 56 25.89 5.87 4.49
CA LYS A 56 25.49 4.47 4.68
C LYS A 56 25.03 3.80 3.40
N THR A 57 24.77 4.57 2.34
CA THR A 57 24.34 4.05 1.04
C THR A 57 25.42 4.32 -0.01
N ASN A 58 25.97 3.27 -0.61
CA ASN A 58 26.98 3.40 -1.66
C ASN A 58 26.41 3.85 -3.02
N SER A 59 25.12 4.19 -3.09
CA SER A 59 24.39 4.43 -4.32
C SER A 59 23.40 5.60 -4.17
N ILE A 60 22.14 5.39 -4.50
CA ILE A 60 21.06 6.38 -4.39
C ILE A 60 20.65 6.48 -2.92
N PRO A 61 20.56 7.69 -2.32
CA PRO A 61 19.91 7.86 -1.04
C PRO A 61 18.41 7.59 -1.18
N GLY A 62 17.98 6.34 -0.93
CA GLY A 62 16.61 5.97 -1.18
C GLY A 62 16.29 4.52 -0.82
N ALA A 63 15.00 4.23 -0.93
CA ALA A 63 14.47 2.90 -0.69
C ALA A 63 13.36 2.58 -1.70
N ILE A 64 13.08 1.31 -1.91
CA ILE A 64 11.98 0.87 -2.75
C ILE A 64 11.03 -0.04 -1.97
N VAL A 65 9.74 0.31 -1.98
CA VAL A 65 8.66 -0.52 -1.49
C VAL A 65 7.89 -1.06 -2.68
N TYR A 66 7.79 -2.38 -2.79
CA TYR A 66 7.12 -3.00 -3.93
C TYR A 66 6.07 -4.03 -3.49
N GLY A 67 5.18 -4.41 -4.41
CA GLY A 67 4.14 -5.39 -4.16
C GLY A 67 2.93 -5.20 -5.08
N PRO A 68 1.95 -6.13 -5.06
CA PRO A 68 0.83 -6.14 -5.98
C PRO A 68 -0.03 -4.87 -5.90
N LYS A 69 -0.84 -4.64 -6.92
CA LYS A 69 -1.84 -3.56 -6.91
C LYS A 69 -2.81 -3.78 -5.73
N GLY A 70 -3.18 -2.69 -5.05
CA GLY A 70 -4.09 -2.76 -3.90
C GLY A 70 -3.48 -3.33 -2.61
N SER A 71 -2.14 -3.47 -2.52
CA SER A 71 -1.45 -3.92 -1.29
C SER A 71 -1.25 -2.83 -0.23
N GLY A 72 -1.62 -1.58 -0.52
CA GLY A 72 -1.50 -0.46 0.42
C GLY A 72 -0.23 0.38 0.32
N LYS A 73 0.57 0.26 -0.76
CA LYS A 73 1.79 1.07 -0.98
C LYS A 73 1.54 2.57 -0.90
N THR A 74 0.58 3.07 -1.65
CA THR A 74 0.25 4.50 -1.67
C THR A 74 -0.27 4.98 -0.31
N HIS A 75 -0.99 4.13 0.44
CA HIS A 75 -1.40 4.45 1.80
C HIS A 75 -0.18 4.53 2.75
N LEU A 76 0.79 3.61 2.63
CA LEU A 76 2.03 3.66 3.39
C LEU A 76 2.81 4.96 3.13
N CYS A 77 2.75 5.46 1.89
CA CYS A 77 3.33 6.73 1.48
C CYS A 77 2.78 7.93 2.28
N THR A 78 1.49 7.93 2.66
CA THR A 78 0.91 9.00 3.46
C THR A 78 1.56 9.11 4.83
N ILE A 79 2.00 8.00 5.39
CA ILE A 79 2.73 7.95 6.66
C ILE A 79 4.12 8.58 6.51
N PHE A 80 4.80 8.29 5.40
CA PHE A 80 6.10 8.88 5.09
C PHE A 80 6.01 10.40 4.95
N LYS A 81 5.00 10.90 4.21
CA LYS A 81 4.76 12.34 4.03
C LYS A 81 4.49 13.10 5.34
N GLN A 82 3.95 12.46 6.35
CA GLN A 82 3.71 13.10 7.65
C GLN A 82 5.01 13.37 8.43
N ASN A 83 6.05 12.59 8.15
CA ASN A 83 7.31 12.64 8.88
C ASN A 83 8.42 13.38 8.13
N ILE A 84 8.28 13.51 6.80
CA ILE A 84 9.33 14.03 5.92
C ILE A 84 8.67 14.90 4.85
N ASP A 85 9.15 16.12 4.71
CA ASP A 85 8.75 16.99 3.60
C ASP A 85 9.26 16.37 2.28
N CYS A 86 8.32 16.01 1.40
CA CYS A 86 8.63 15.34 0.15
C CYS A 86 7.59 15.64 -0.94
N GLU A 87 8.04 15.72 -2.17
CA GLU A 87 7.20 15.85 -3.34
C GLU A 87 6.78 14.49 -3.87
N TYR A 88 5.51 14.38 -4.29
CA TYR A 88 4.93 13.14 -4.81
C TYR A 88 4.73 13.24 -6.31
N LEU A 89 5.34 12.31 -7.05
CA LEU A 89 5.34 12.27 -8.50
C LEU A 89 4.86 10.88 -8.98
N THR A 90 4.03 10.87 -10.01
CA THR A 90 3.54 9.66 -10.69
C THR A 90 4.17 9.48 -12.08
N SER A 91 4.97 10.44 -12.50
CA SER A 91 5.74 10.39 -13.75
C SER A 91 6.93 11.35 -13.65
N LEU A 92 7.93 11.16 -14.51
CA LEU A 92 9.07 12.05 -14.64
C LEU A 92 9.13 12.65 -16.04
N THR A 93 9.34 13.96 -16.07
CA THR A 93 9.53 14.76 -17.29
C THR A 93 10.73 15.68 -17.11
N ASN A 94 11.15 16.39 -18.17
CA ASN A 94 12.19 17.40 -18.03
C ASN A 94 11.84 18.49 -17.01
N LYS A 95 10.55 18.84 -16.87
CA LYS A 95 10.08 19.78 -15.83
C LYS A 95 10.30 19.25 -14.41
N SER A 96 10.26 17.94 -14.22
CA SER A 96 10.53 17.33 -12.90
C SER A 96 11.99 17.52 -12.48
N LEU A 97 12.92 17.65 -13.43
CA LEU A 97 14.33 17.95 -13.14
C LEU A 97 14.52 19.34 -12.56
N GLU A 98 13.71 20.32 -12.99
CA GLU A 98 13.76 21.70 -12.50
C GLU A 98 13.28 21.82 -11.05
N GLN A 99 12.47 20.89 -10.59
CA GLN A 99 11.92 20.83 -9.21
C GLN A 99 12.94 20.33 -8.19
N VAL A 100 14.06 19.75 -8.63
CA VAL A 100 15.08 19.21 -7.73
C VAL A 100 15.90 20.35 -7.13
N THR A 101 15.72 20.59 -5.83
CA THR A 101 16.46 21.56 -5.04
C THR A 101 17.28 20.89 -3.94
N ASN A 102 18.16 21.64 -3.27
CA ASN A 102 19.01 21.08 -2.21
C ASN A 102 18.18 20.47 -1.06
N GLY A 103 18.50 19.24 -0.69
CA GLY A 103 17.84 18.53 0.42
C GLY A 103 16.42 18.07 0.14
N LYS A 104 15.88 18.29 -1.06
CA LYS A 104 14.49 17.94 -1.37
C LYS A 104 14.30 16.43 -1.55
N ASN A 105 13.28 15.88 -0.90
CA ASN A 105 12.94 14.48 -0.97
C ASN A 105 11.76 14.23 -1.92
N PHE A 106 11.73 13.04 -2.52
CA PHE A 106 10.71 12.69 -3.50
C PHE A 106 10.12 11.31 -3.23
N ILE A 107 8.87 11.15 -3.62
CA ILE A 107 8.20 9.86 -3.72
C ILE A 107 7.82 9.66 -5.19
N LEU A 108 8.29 8.55 -5.79
CA LEU A 108 7.90 8.14 -7.13
C LEU A 108 6.93 6.96 -7.01
N ASP A 109 5.65 7.17 -7.34
CA ASP A 109 4.62 6.13 -7.26
C ASP A 109 4.37 5.47 -8.62
N ASP A 110 3.96 4.21 -8.58
CA ASP A 110 3.81 3.31 -9.74
C ASP A 110 5.08 3.25 -10.60
N PHE A 111 6.23 3.29 -9.93
CA PHE A 111 7.56 3.36 -10.53
C PHE A 111 7.90 2.05 -11.25
N VAL A 112 7.76 2.08 -12.57
CA VAL A 112 8.10 0.96 -13.46
C VAL A 112 8.70 1.51 -14.76
N PRO A 113 9.61 0.78 -15.45
CA PRO A 113 10.12 1.20 -16.76
C PRO A 113 8.98 1.42 -17.75
N GLY A 114 8.97 2.56 -18.43
CA GLY A 114 7.95 2.87 -19.41
C GLY A 114 7.80 4.38 -19.70
N LYS A 115 6.68 4.73 -20.31
CA LYS A 115 6.40 6.10 -20.77
C LYS A 115 6.41 7.13 -19.64
N ASP A 116 5.88 6.76 -18.48
CA ASP A 116 5.80 7.69 -17.33
C ASP A 116 7.15 7.85 -16.62
N TYR A 117 8.08 6.92 -16.83
CA TYR A 117 9.43 6.91 -16.28
C TYR A 117 10.45 6.55 -17.37
N PRO A 118 10.76 7.47 -18.30
CA PRO A 118 11.78 7.23 -19.32
C PRO A 118 13.16 7.03 -18.69
N PRO A 119 13.93 5.99 -19.09
CA PRO A 119 15.18 5.61 -18.42
C PRO A 119 16.20 6.75 -18.31
N GLU A 120 16.35 7.55 -19.36
CA GLU A 120 17.28 8.68 -19.41
C GLU A 120 16.88 9.76 -18.40
N ILE A 121 15.59 10.10 -18.32
CA ILE A 121 15.07 11.10 -17.38
C ILE A 121 15.21 10.58 -15.95
N VAL A 122 14.89 9.31 -15.71
CA VAL A 122 15.08 8.68 -14.40
C VAL A 122 16.55 8.76 -13.97
N MET A 123 17.48 8.44 -14.85
CA MET A 123 18.90 8.51 -14.57
C MET A 123 19.37 9.93 -14.20
N HIS A 124 18.94 10.92 -14.99
CA HIS A 124 19.24 12.34 -14.69
C HIS A 124 18.62 12.78 -13.37
N PHE A 125 17.36 12.43 -13.12
CA PHE A 125 16.65 12.78 -11.89
C PHE A 125 17.34 12.21 -10.65
N VAL A 126 17.67 10.94 -10.67
CA VAL A 126 18.37 10.25 -9.57
C VAL A 126 19.73 10.90 -9.31
N ASN A 127 20.50 11.21 -10.36
CA ASN A 127 21.79 11.89 -10.23
C ASN A 127 21.64 13.29 -9.60
N GLN A 128 20.65 14.06 -10.06
CA GLN A 128 20.42 15.40 -9.51
C GLN A 128 19.99 15.36 -8.04
N VAL A 129 19.03 14.48 -7.68
CA VAL A 129 18.60 14.33 -6.29
C VAL A 129 19.77 13.91 -5.41
N THR A 130 20.59 12.96 -5.88
CA THR A 130 21.78 12.52 -5.16
C THR A 130 22.78 13.65 -4.97
N ASN A 131 23.08 14.43 -6.00
CA ASN A 131 24.03 15.54 -5.95
C ASN A 131 23.55 16.69 -5.06
N LYS A 132 22.25 16.89 -4.98
CA LYS A 132 21.60 17.92 -4.16
C LYS A 132 21.19 17.43 -2.76
N GLU A 133 21.73 16.30 -2.31
CA GLU A 133 21.54 15.75 -0.95
C GLU A 133 20.09 15.42 -0.61
N GLY A 134 19.25 15.19 -1.60
CA GLY A 134 17.90 14.69 -1.43
C GLY A 134 17.84 13.17 -1.31
N SER A 135 16.63 12.64 -1.13
CA SER A 135 16.37 11.19 -1.10
C SER A 135 15.10 10.82 -1.88
N ILE A 136 15.01 9.54 -2.28
CA ILE A 136 13.88 9.06 -3.09
C ILE A 136 13.27 7.80 -2.46
N LEU A 137 11.95 7.82 -2.24
CA LEU A 137 11.16 6.64 -1.96
C LEU A 137 10.46 6.19 -3.24
N PHE A 138 10.78 5.00 -3.71
CA PHE A 138 10.15 4.39 -4.87
C PHE A 138 9.03 3.46 -4.42
N LEU A 139 7.85 3.57 -5.04
CA LEU A 139 6.73 2.65 -4.85
C LEU A 139 6.47 1.94 -6.18
N SER A 140 6.53 0.60 -6.19
CA SER A 140 6.45 -0.16 -7.42
C SER A 140 5.56 -1.39 -7.32
N ARG A 141 5.09 -1.86 -8.45
CA ARG A 141 4.46 -3.19 -8.58
C ARG A 141 5.49 -4.30 -8.79
N LEU A 142 6.64 -3.95 -9.33
CA LEU A 142 7.73 -4.87 -9.64
C LEU A 142 8.83 -4.77 -8.58
N SER A 143 9.47 -5.89 -8.28
CA SER A 143 10.71 -5.87 -7.50
C SER A 143 11.84 -5.22 -8.30
N PRO A 144 12.90 -4.69 -7.64
CA PRO A 144 14.07 -4.14 -8.32
C PRO A 144 14.70 -5.09 -9.36
N PHE A 145 14.63 -6.39 -9.11
CA PHE A 145 15.21 -7.42 -9.99
C PHE A 145 14.34 -7.72 -11.21
N GLN A 146 13.04 -7.45 -11.14
CA GLN A 146 12.11 -7.62 -12.26
C GLN A 146 12.09 -6.41 -13.20
N MET A 147 12.66 -5.27 -12.78
CA MET A 147 12.75 -4.09 -13.62
C MET A 147 13.89 -4.21 -14.64
N ASN A 148 13.62 -3.82 -15.88
CA ASN A 148 14.64 -3.68 -16.91
C ASN A 148 14.57 -2.28 -17.52
N TRP A 149 15.56 -1.45 -17.21
CA TRP A 149 15.61 -0.04 -17.61
C TRP A 149 16.35 0.21 -18.92
N ASN A 150 16.85 -0.83 -19.59
CA ASN A 150 17.71 -0.72 -20.79
C ASN A 150 19.01 0.11 -20.60
N ILE A 151 19.30 0.54 -19.38
CA ILE A 151 20.53 1.23 -18.97
C ILE A 151 21.15 0.41 -17.84
N SER A 152 22.32 -0.17 -18.07
CA SER A 152 22.97 -1.10 -17.13
C SER A 152 23.29 -0.46 -15.78
N ASP A 153 23.79 0.78 -15.78
CA ASP A 153 24.08 1.54 -14.55
C ASP A 153 22.81 1.79 -13.73
N LEU A 154 21.71 2.21 -14.37
CA LEU A 154 20.43 2.43 -13.70
C LEU A 154 19.89 1.11 -13.08
N ASN A 155 19.97 0.00 -13.83
CA ASN A 155 19.59 -1.31 -13.30
C ASN A 155 20.39 -1.67 -12.04
N SER A 156 21.72 -1.48 -12.08
CA SER A 156 22.60 -1.74 -10.92
C SER A 156 22.22 -0.91 -9.71
N ARG A 157 21.99 0.40 -9.91
CA ARG A 157 21.62 1.32 -8.83
C ARG A 157 20.28 1.02 -8.23
N ILE A 158 19.26 0.73 -9.06
CA ILE A 158 17.92 0.36 -8.56
C ILE A 158 17.97 -0.96 -7.78
N ARG A 159 18.74 -1.94 -8.24
CA ARG A 159 18.92 -3.22 -7.53
C ARG A 159 19.67 -3.09 -6.21
N SER A 160 20.51 -2.07 -6.05
CA SER A 160 21.25 -1.82 -4.81
C SER A 160 20.45 -1.07 -3.75
N LEU A 161 19.24 -0.58 -4.08
CA LEU A 161 18.36 0.08 -3.12
C LEU A 161 17.95 -0.85 -1.99
N VAL A 162 17.85 -0.30 -0.79
CA VAL A 162 17.17 -1.00 0.31
C VAL A 162 15.73 -1.22 -0.09
N SER A 163 15.29 -2.47 -0.07
CA SER A 163 13.98 -2.84 -0.61
C SER A 163 13.13 -3.60 0.41
N SER A 164 11.81 -3.41 0.33
CA SER A 164 10.86 -4.19 1.10
C SER A 164 9.62 -4.51 0.28
N GLU A 165 9.15 -5.76 0.39
CA GLU A 165 7.94 -6.23 -0.24
C GLU A 165 6.74 -6.03 0.67
N ILE A 166 5.65 -5.49 0.12
CA ILE A 166 4.32 -5.62 0.71
C ILE A 166 3.61 -6.76 -0.01
N LYS A 167 3.40 -7.85 0.72
CA LYS A 167 2.66 -9.01 0.20
C LYS A 167 1.16 -8.72 0.15
N SER A 168 0.42 -9.56 -0.58
CA SER A 168 -1.04 -9.51 -0.54
C SER A 168 -1.53 -9.67 0.92
N PRO A 169 -2.54 -8.88 1.33
CA PRO A 169 -3.07 -8.95 2.68
C PRO A 169 -3.62 -10.36 2.96
N ASP A 170 -3.38 -10.84 4.18
CA ASP A 170 -3.98 -12.08 4.65
C ASP A 170 -5.46 -11.90 5.01
N ASP A 171 -6.18 -13.02 5.19
CA ASP A 171 -7.63 -12.99 5.47
C ASP A 171 -7.97 -12.26 6.77
N VAL A 172 -7.09 -12.31 7.77
CA VAL A 172 -7.27 -11.62 9.05
C VAL A 172 -7.19 -10.11 8.86
N LEU A 173 -6.18 -9.65 8.14
CA LEU A 173 -6.00 -8.23 7.85
C LEU A 173 -7.12 -7.68 6.97
N LEU A 174 -7.55 -8.43 5.95
CA LEU A 174 -8.68 -8.05 5.11
C LEU A 174 -9.99 -7.99 5.90
N TYR A 175 -10.22 -8.95 6.79
CA TYR A 175 -11.40 -8.92 7.66
C TYR A 175 -11.41 -7.69 8.56
N LEU A 176 -10.30 -7.40 9.24
CA LEU A 176 -10.18 -6.22 10.09
C LEU A 176 -10.38 -4.92 9.29
N PHE A 177 -9.83 -4.86 8.09
CA PHE A 177 -10.03 -3.71 7.20
C PHE A 177 -11.48 -3.60 6.73
N LEU A 178 -12.12 -4.72 6.38
CA LEU A 178 -13.52 -4.77 5.99
C LEU A 178 -14.44 -4.28 7.12
N VAL A 179 -14.23 -4.76 8.36
CA VAL A 179 -14.96 -4.29 9.54
C VAL A 179 -14.77 -2.80 9.75
N LYS A 180 -13.52 -2.33 9.73
CA LYS A 180 -13.19 -0.92 9.93
C LYS A 180 -13.87 -0.05 8.87
N TYR A 181 -13.66 -0.36 7.59
CA TYR A 181 -14.14 0.45 6.49
C TYR A 181 -15.69 0.46 6.39
N SER A 182 -16.35 -0.67 6.67
CA SER A 182 -17.81 -0.71 6.75
C SER A 182 -18.36 0.16 7.91
N ASN A 183 -17.69 0.17 9.05
CA ASN A 183 -18.08 1.03 10.18
C ASN A 183 -17.87 2.51 9.90
N GLU A 184 -16.78 2.89 9.23
CA GLU A 184 -16.53 4.27 8.77
C GLU A 184 -17.64 4.78 7.85
N LYS A 185 -18.16 3.90 6.97
CA LYS A 185 -19.32 4.16 6.10
C LYS A 185 -20.67 4.00 6.80
N LYS A 186 -20.68 3.70 8.11
CA LYS A 186 -21.92 3.44 8.89
C LYS A 186 -22.77 2.30 8.32
N LEU A 187 -22.14 1.36 7.60
CA LEU A 187 -22.77 0.13 7.11
C LEU A 187 -22.63 -0.96 8.17
N PHE A 188 -23.58 -1.01 9.09
CA PHE A 188 -23.59 -2.03 10.15
C PHE A 188 -24.02 -3.38 9.58
N MET A 189 -23.05 -4.26 9.36
CA MET A 189 -23.28 -5.62 8.88
C MET A 189 -22.90 -6.65 9.94
N SER A 190 -23.65 -7.76 10.00
CA SER A 190 -23.27 -8.88 10.87
C SER A 190 -21.99 -9.56 10.39
N ASP A 191 -21.23 -10.18 11.32
CA ASP A 191 -20.01 -10.93 11.01
C ASP A 191 -20.23 -11.96 9.89
N LYS A 192 -21.39 -12.64 9.90
CA LYS A 192 -21.75 -13.58 8.83
C LYS A 192 -21.76 -12.96 7.44
N LYS A 193 -22.24 -11.72 7.31
CA LYS A 193 -22.24 -10.98 6.03
C LYS A 193 -20.83 -10.56 5.65
N LEU A 194 -20.02 -10.10 6.60
CA LEU A 194 -18.64 -9.69 6.38
C LEU A 194 -17.78 -10.88 5.94
N ILE A 195 -17.92 -12.03 6.60
CA ILE A 195 -17.24 -13.28 6.22
C ILE A 195 -17.69 -13.74 4.82
N TYR A 196 -18.99 -13.66 4.51
CA TYR A 196 -19.52 -13.99 3.19
C TYR A 196 -18.91 -13.13 2.08
N ILE A 197 -18.69 -11.84 2.33
CA ILE A 197 -18.00 -10.92 1.43
C ILE A 197 -16.54 -11.35 1.28
N LEU A 198 -15.83 -11.55 2.39
CA LEU A 198 -14.40 -11.88 2.42
C LEU A 198 -14.06 -13.14 1.63
N GLU A 199 -14.89 -14.18 1.74
CA GLU A 199 -14.68 -15.45 1.04
C GLU A 199 -14.75 -15.35 -0.50
N ARG A 200 -15.34 -14.25 -1.01
CA ARG A 200 -15.63 -14.06 -2.46
C ARG A 200 -14.89 -12.90 -3.08
N LEU A 201 -14.16 -12.14 -2.27
CA LEU A 201 -13.34 -11.03 -2.76
C LEU A 201 -11.94 -11.48 -3.18
N ASN A 202 -11.40 -10.80 -4.18
CA ASN A 202 -9.97 -10.82 -4.43
C ASN A 202 -9.21 -10.27 -3.21
N ARG A 203 -8.09 -10.90 -2.87
CA ARG A 203 -7.29 -10.53 -1.68
C ARG A 203 -6.55 -9.21 -1.87
N SER A 204 -7.29 -8.11 -1.88
CA SER A 204 -6.75 -6.75 -1.95
C SER A 204 -7.61 -5.76 -1.18
N PHE A 205 -7.00 -4.71 -0.65
CA PHE A 205 -7.73 -3.62 -0.02
C PHE A 205 -8.63 -2.88 -1.02
N ASP A 206 -8.20 -2.77 -2.27
CA ASP A 206 -8.98 -2.16 -3.35
C ASP A 206 -10.32 -2.87 -3.57
N SER A 207 -10.33 -4.21 -3.53
CA SER A 207 -11.57 -4.99 -3.66
C SER A 207 -12.53 -4.73 -2.50
N VAL A 208 -12.01 -4.61 -1.27
CA VAL A 208 -12.82 -4.26 -0.09
C VAL A 208 -13.42 -2.86 -0.24
N ILE A 209 -12.62 -1.89 -0.65
CA ILE A 209 -13.08 -0.51 -0.85
C ILE A 209 -14.20 -0.50 -1.89
N LYS A 210 -13.99 -1.12 -3.05
CA LYS A 210 -14.98 -1.16 -4.14
C LYS A 210 -16.32 -1.75 -3.72
N ILE A 211 -16.31 -2.88 -3.02
CA ILE A 211 -17.57 -3.52 -2.60
C ILE A 211 -18.29 -2.68 -1.55
N ILE A 212 -17.57 -2.15 -0.56
CA ILE A 212 -18.18 -1.35 0.51
C ILE A 212 -18.75 -0.04 -0.04
N ASP A 213 -18.00 0.67 -0.92
CA ASP A 213 -18.50 1.89 -1.54
C ASP A 213 -19.76 1.65 -2.38
N ARG A 214 -19.85 0.54 -3.13
CA ARG A 214 -21.07 0.19 -3.87
C ARG A 214 -22.24 -0.14 -2.96
N LEU A 215 -21.99 -0.89 -1.89
CA LEU A 215 -23.02 -1.21 -0.89
C LEU A 215 -23.49 0.03 -0.14
N ASP A 216 -22.62 0.98 0.12
CA ASP A 216 -22.93 2.25 0.77
C ASP A 216 -23.86 3.08 -0.13
N LEU A 217 -23.47 3.32 -1.38
CA LEU A 217 -24.31 4.05 -2.35
C LEU A 217 -25.70 3.42 -2.48
N TYR A 218 -25.74 2.09 -2.64
CA TYR A 218 -27.02 1.37 -2.75
C TYR A 218 -27.87 1.49 -1.47
N SER A 219 -27.26 1.43 -0.28
CA SER A 219 -27.99 1.56 0.98
C SER A 219 -28.63 2.93 1.16
N LEU A 220 -27.95 3.97 0.68
CA LEU A 220 -28.44 5.35 0.69
C LEU A 220 -29.65 5.52 -0.26
N GLU A 221 -29.60 4.87 -1.42
CA GLU A 221 -30.69 4.92 -2.42
C GLU A 221 -31.96 4.23 -1.91
N ILE A 222 -31.80 3.00 -1.39
CA ILE A 222 -32.98 2.20 -0.98
C ILE A 222 -33.47 2.50 0.45
N LYS A 223 -32.67 3.23 1.25
CA LYS A 223 -32.93 3.52 2.67
C LYS A 223 -33.26 2.26 3.50
N LYS A 224 -32.67 1.12 3.19
CA LYS A 224 -32.88 -0.18 3.84
C LYS A 224 -31.54 -0.87 4.14
N SER A 225 -31.58 -1.81 5.07
CA SER A 225 -30.41 -2.62 5.43
C SER A 225 -29.96 -3.53 4.27
N ILE A 226 -28.66 -3.71 4.14
CA ILE A 226 -28.05 -4.57 3.14
C ILE A 226 -28.41 -6.04 3.39
N THR A 227 -28.92 -6.73 2.37
CA THR A 227 -29.26 -8.17 2.40
C THR A 227 -28.17 -9.02 1.71
N TYR A 228 -28.18 -10.33 1.94
CA TYR A 228 -27.30 -11.25 1.19
C TYR A 228 -27.50 -11.19 -0.32
N LYS A 229 -28.74 -10.97 -0.78
CA LYS A 229 -29.07 -10.82 -2.20
C LYS A 229 -28.34 -9.62 -2.81
N ASN A 230 -28.31 -8.49 -2.11
CA ASN A 230 -27.60 -7.29 -2.55
C ASN A 230 -26.09 -7.53 -2.60
N ILE A 231 -25.51 -8.15 -1.54
CA ILE A 231 -24.10 -8.47 -1.49
C ILE A 231 -23.71 -9.38 -2.67
N LYS A 232 -24.48 -10.44 -2.92
CA LYS A 232 -24.23 -11.37 -4.02
C LYS A 232 -24.25 -10.66 -5.38
N PHE A 233 -25.21 -9.78 -5.59
CA PHE A 233 -25.34 -9.01 -6.83
C PHE A 233 -24.08 -8.19 -7.11
N PHE A 234 -23.64 -7.38 -6.15
CA PHE A 234 -22.46 -6.53 -6.32
C PHE A 234 -21.13 -7.30 -6.38
N LEU A 235 -21.02 -8.45 -5.71
CA LEU A 235 -19.86 -9.32 -5.85
C LEU A 235 -19.73 -9.88 -7.25
N ASN A 236 -20.84 -10.29 -7.90
CA ASN A 236 -20.82 -10.77 -9.26
C ASN A 236 -20.41 -9.66 -10.25
N GLU A 237 -20.95 -8.46 -10.12
CA GLU A 237 -20.52 -7.31 -10.95
C GLU A 237 -19.02 -7.01 -10.85
N LEU A 238 -18.42 -7.19 -9.65
CA LEU A 238 -16.99 -6.95 -9.46
C LEU A 238 -16.11 -8.07 -10.02
N SER A 239 -16.65 -9.26 -10.23
CA SER A 239 -15.92 -10.39 -10.83
C SER A 239 -15.94 -10.38 -12.35
N GLU A 240 -16.87 -9.65 -12.98
CA GLU A 240 -17.00 -9.54 -14.45
C GLU A 240 -16.20 -8.37 -15.04
N ASN A 241 -15.67 -7.46 -14.20
CA ASN A 241 -14.83 -6.31 -14.56
C ASN A 241 -13.39 -6.46 -14.05
#